data_85beacda6c623c7070a6ecddbfa26966
#
_entry.id   85beacda6c623c7070a6ecddbfa26966
#
_cell.length_a   1.000
_cell.length_b   1.000
_cell.length_c   1.000
_cell.angle_alpha   90.00
_cell.angle_beta   90.00
_cell.angle_gamma   90.00
#
_symmetry.space_group_name_H-M   'P 1'
#
loop_
_entity.id
_entity.type
_entity.pdbx_description
1 polymer ?
#
loop_
_entity_poly.entity_id
_entity_poly.type
_entity_poly.pdbx_seq_one_letter_code
_entity_poly.pdbx_strand_id
1 'polypeptide(L)'
;QQVLDKGMVMINKRYQSTHAKGRLTQVQMQQRLQAITPTMDIQDLAQADLVIEAVVENLAVKQQVFKQLDNICAPHTIFASNTSYLDIEAMADEVNRPNQLVGMHFFSPANIMPLLEVVQARRTDNATLAAVMAVAKVINKTAIVAGVCYGFIGNRIYSKYLREANLCLIEGASVEQVDRAMFEFGMAMGPFSVADLAGLDIGYKARQTLSAEALGATKNYRVPNLLVEQGRLGQKTGAGFYRYDATTGKREVDEQVMIWVEEAAEAEGIQRSPMSDETIVQRLIGAVADEGNQVLNDGIAQSASDIDLAFIFGYGFPAYRGGPMFYVTQATAAE
;
A
#
# COMPACT_ATOMS: atom_id res chain seq x y z
N GLN A 1 15.50 19.57 14.56
CA GLN A 1 15.20 20.79 13.80
C GLN A 1 15.44 20.58 12.29
N GLN A 2 16.63 20.19 11.83
CA GLN A 2 16.96 20.04 10.39
C GLN A 2 15.99 19.12 9.62
N VAL A 3 15.51 18.03 10.23
CA VAL A 3 14.54 17.11 9.60
C VAL A 3 13.18 17.78 9.46
N LEU A 4 12.75 18.50 10.48
CA LEU A 4 11.50 19.25 10.47
C LEU A 4 11.51 20.34 9.39
N ASP A 5 12.61 21.10 9.30
CA ASP A 5 12.79 22.14 8.29
C ASP A 5 12.74 21.57 6.87
N LYS A 6 13.40 20.42 6.63
CA LYS A 6 13.33 19.70 5.34
C LYS A 6 11.89 19.25 5.02
N GLY A 7 11.15 18.80 6.02
CA GLY A 7 9.73 18.44 5.87
C GLY A 7 8.89 19.63 5.41
N MET A 8 9.03 20.77 6.06
CA MET A 8 8.33 22.00 5.70
C MET A 8 8.69 22.51 4.31
N VAL A 9 9.97 22.43 3.93
CA VAL A 9 10.42 22.78 2.56
C VAL A 9 9.74 21.87 1.53
N MET A 10 9.64 20.57 1.81
CA MET A 10 8.98 19.62 0.90
C MET A 10 7.47 19.89 0.76
N ILE A 11 6.78 20.18 1.87
CA ILE A 11 5.36 20.56 1.88
C ILE A 11 5.15 21.82 1.01
N ASN A 12 5.95 22.84 1.24
CA ASN A 12 5.88 24.10 0.47
C ASN A 12 6.08 23.84 -1.03
N LYS A 13 7.11 23.06 -1.41
CA LYS A 13 7.38 22.70 -2.80
C LYS A 13 6.20 21.97 -3.46
N ARG A 14 5.53 21.08 -2.73
CA ARG A 14 4.33 20.38 -3.25
C ARG A 14 3.16 21.34 -3.48
N TYR A 15 2.90 22.26 -2.55
CA TYR A 15 1.86 23.29 -2.74
C TYR A 15 2.19 24.25 -3.89
N GLN A 16 3.45 24.68 -4.02
CA GLN A 16 3.90 25.49 -5.16
C GLN A 16 3.68 24.78 -6.50
N SER A 17 4.03 23.48 -6.59
CA SER A 17 3.77 22.66 -7.78
C SER A 17 2.27 22.56 -8.10
N THR A 18 1.42 22.46 -7.10
CA THR A 18 -0.04 22.39 -7.27
C THR A 18 -0.59 23.73 -7.75
N HIS A 19 -0.08 24.84 -7.20
CA HIS A 19 -0.41 26.19 -7.63
C HIS A 19 0.04 26.45 -9.08
N ALA A 20 1.28 26.09 -9.43
CA ALA A 20 1.82 26.25 -10.78
C ALA A 20 1.01 25.49 -11.86
N LYS A 21 0.33 24.40 -11.47
CA LYS A 21 -0.60 23.64 -12.33
C LYS A 21 -2.02 24.25 -12.39
N GLY A 22 -2.23 25.41 -11.79
CA GLY A 22 -3.54 26.09 -11.76
C GLY A 22 -4.61 25.41 -10.89
N ARG A 23 -4.24 24.43 -10.06
CA ARG A 23 -5.17 23.67 -9.21
C ARG A 23 -5.40 24.30 -7.83
N LEU A 24 -4.66 25.34 -7.51
CA LEU A 24 -4.73 26.07 -6.25
C LEU A 24 -4.39 27.54 -6.49
N THR A 25 -5.19 28.45 -5.91
CA THR A 25 -4.85 29.88 -5.96
C THR A 25 -3.72 30.21 -4.99
N GLN A 26 -3.04 31.34 -5.20
CA GLN A 26 -2.00 31.84 -4.29
C GLN A 26 -2.53 32.01 -2.87
N VAL A 27 -3.74 32.58 -2.73
CA VAL A 27 -4.40 32.81 -1.42
C VAL A 27 -4.66 31.48 -0.70
N GLN A 28 -5.24 30.50 -1.41
CA GLN A 28 -5.49 29.16 -0.85
C GLN A 28 -4.20 28.47 -0.44
N MET A 29 -3.15 28.60 -1.24
CA MET A 29 -1.84 28.02 -0.91
C MET A 29 -1.29 28.62 0.40
N GLN A 30 -1.32 29.95 0.52
CA GLN A 30 -0.85 30.63 1.74
C GLN A 30 -1.67 30.26 2.96
N GLN A 31 -3.00 30.23 2.87
CA GLN A 31 -3.89 29.83 3.96
C GLN A 31 -3.57 28.41 4.45
N ARG A 32 -3.36 27.46 3.52
CA ARG A 32 -3.04 26.07 3.88
C ARG A 32 -1.67 25.94 4.55
N LEU A 33 -0.66 26.68 4.07
CA LEU A 33 0.67 26.68 4.68
C LEU A 33 0.66 27.31 6.07
N GLN A 34 -0.13 28.38 6.29
CA GLN A 34 -0.29 29.02 7.60
C GLN A 34 -1.06 28.16 8.62
N ALA A 35 -1.85 27.20 8.16
CA ALA A 35 -2.55 26.25 9.03
C ALA A 35 -1.63 25.14 9.59
N ILE A 36 -0.36 25.10 9.17
CA ILE A 36 0.61 24.09 9.62
C ILE A 36 1.57 24.74 10.62
N THR A 37 1.55 24.27 11.85
CA THR A 37 2.46 24.69 12.92
C THR A 37 3.48 23.57 13.17
N PRO A 38 4.73 23.71 12.69
CA PRO A 38 5.77 22.72 12.96
C PRO A 38 6.24 22.84 14.42
N THR A 39 6.38 21.72 15.11
CA THR A 39 6.88 21.67 16.48
C THR A 39 7.86 20.54 16.71
N MET A 40 8.73 20.69 17.69
CA MET A 40 9.62 19.67 18.24
C MET A 40 9.18 19.21 19.63
N ASP A 41 8.19 19.87 20.20
CA ASP A 41 7.68 19.58 21.54
C ASP A 41 6.39 18.76 21.45
N ILE A 42 6.43 17.54 21.98
CA ILE A 42 5.28 16.64 22.02
C ILE A 42 4.14 17.22 22.90
N GLN A 43 4.43 18.12 23.84
CA GLN A 43 3.44 18.78 24.69
C GLN A 43 2.48 19.66 23.89
N ASP A 44 2.88 20.15 22.72
CA ASP A 44 2.01 20.93 21.84
C ASP A 44 0.82 20.10 21.31
N LEU A 45 0.88 18.77 21.43
CA LEU A 45 -0.20 17.86 21.06
C LEU A 45 -1.24 17.65 22.16
N ALA A 46 -1.03 18.22 23.35
CA ALA A 46 -1.88 17.99 24.54
C ALA A 46 -3.38 18.26 24.30
N GLN A 47 -3.73 19.20 23.43
CA GLN A 47 -5.10 19.59 23.10
C GLN A 47 -5.54 19.15 21.68
N ALA A 48 -4.80 18.22 21.05
CA ALA A 48 -5.18 17.71 19.73
C ALA A 48 -6.44 16.84 19.83
N ASP A 49 -7.38 17.01 18.89
CA ASP A 49 -8.56 16.14 18.77
C ASP A 49 -8.20 14.77 18.17
N LEU A 50 -7.23 14.75 17.24
CA LEU A 50 -6.73 13.56 16.56
C LEU A 50 -5.22 13.65 16.40
N VAL A 51 -4.50 12.61 16.79
CA VAL A 51 -3.07 12.44 16.54
C VAL A 51 -2.87 11.29 15.57
N ILE A 52 -2.23 11.55 14.42
CA ILE A 52 -1.88 10.53 13.44
C ILE A 52 -0.37 10.26 13.52
N GLU A 53 0.00 9.12 14.04
CA GLU A 53 1.38 8.66 14.14
C GLU A 53 1.84 8.08 12.80
N ALA A 54 3.01 8.53 12.32
CA ALA A 54 3.64 8.05 11.09
C ALA A 54 5.18 7.98 11.23
N VAL A 55 5.66 7.53 12.41
CA VAL A 55 7.09 7.32 12.67
C VAL A 55 7.59 6.06 11.95
N VAL A 56 8.83 5.65 12.20
CA VAL A 56 9.42 4.45 11.59
C VAL A 56 8.55 3.21 11.85
N GLU A 57 8.49 2.29 10.88
CA GLU A 57 7.66 1.09 10.93
C GLU A 57 8.29 0.05 11.88
N ASN A 58 8.19 0.31 13.17
CA ASN A 58 8.67 -0.52 14.27
C ASN A 58 7.67 -0.49 15.42
N LEU A 59 7.14 -1.67 15.79
CA LEU A 59 6.08 -1.78 16.80
C LEU A 59 6.48 -1.16 18.15
N ALA A 60 7.66 -1.48 18.66
CA ALA A 60 8.11 -0.98 19.97
C ALA A 60 8.25 0.55 19.98
N VAL A 61 8.71 1.15 18.87
CA VAL A 61 8.79 2.61 18.74
C VAL A 61 7.39 3.24 18.75
N LYS A 62 6.45 2.67 17.99
CA LYS A 62 5.06 3.16 17.93
C LYS A 62 4.35 3.02 19.29
N GLN A 63 4.53 1.90 19.95
CA GLN A 63 4.02 1.67 21.32
C GLN A 63 4.55 2.72 22.31
N GLN A 64 5.85 3.00 22.26
CA GLN A 64 6.44 4.04 23.12
C GLN A 64 5.87 5.43 22.82
N VAL A 65 5.65 5.77 21.56
CA VAL A 65 5.03 7.04 21.14
C VAL A 65 3.60 7.13 21.68
N PHE A 66 2.77 6.10 21.49
CA PHE A 66 1.39 6.12 22.01
C PHE A 66 1.33 6.19 23.52
N LYS A 67 2.21 5.51 24.24
CA LYS A 67 2.31 5.61 25.69
C LYS A 67 2.65 7.02 26.16
N GLN A 68 3.54 7.72 25.46
CA GLN A 68 3.85 9.13 25.74
C GLN A 68 2.65 10.03 25.46
N LEU A 69 1.99 9.87 24.31
CA LEU A 69 0.81 10.64 23.91
C LEU A 69 -0.36 10.45 24.88
N ASP A 70 -0.59 9.23 25.35
CA ASP A 70 -1.67 8.90 26.30
C ASP A 70 -1.52 9.61 27.64
N ASN A 71 -0.28 9.91 28.04
CA ASN A 71 0.00 10.66 29.29
C ASN A 71 -0.20 12.17 29.17
N ILE A 72 -0.13 12.74 27.96
CA ILE A 72 -0.14 14.19 27.76
C ILE A 72 -1.40 14.71 27.07
N CYS A 73 -2.02 13.91 26.18
CA CYS A 73 -3.17 14.34 25.40
C CYS A 73 -4.46 14.34 26.23
N ALA A 74 -5.37 15.25 25.89
CA ALA A 74 -6.68 15.36 26.49
C ALA A 74 -7.49 14.04 26.39
N PRO A 75 -8.44 13.76 27.32
CA PRO A 75 -9.20 12.50 27.32
C PRO A 75 -10.01 12.22 26.06
N HIS A 76 -10.33 13.23 25.26
CA HIS A 76 -11.11 13.11 24.02
C HIS A 76 -10.25 12.82 22.78
N THR A 77 -8.91 12.91 22.89
CA THR A 77 -7.99 12.74 21.76
C THR A 77 -8.06 11.31 21.19
N ILE A 78 -8.32 11.21 19.91
CA ILE A 78 -8.24 9.95 19.17
C ILE A 78 -6.78 9.72 18.73
N PHE A 79 -6.30 8.49 18.89
CA PHE A 79 -4.99 8.05 18.41
C PHE A 79 -5.14 7.22 17.16
N ALA A 80 -4.38 7.58 16.12
CA ALA A 80 -4.36 6.83 14.87
C ALA A 80 -2.93 6.48 14.45
N SER A 81 -2.71 5.26 13.97
CA SER A 81 -1.45 4.87 13.36
C SER A 81 -1.58 4.75 11.84
N ASN A 82 -0.62 5.33 11.11
CA ASN A 82 -0.50 5.16 9.66
C ASN A 82 0.39 3.96 9.29
N THR A 83 0.41 2.92 10.12
CA THR A 83 1.12 1.68 9.79
C THR A 83 0.50 0.99 8.58
N SER A 84 1.33 0.26 7.82
CA SER A 84 0.88 -0.54 6.67
C SER A 84 0.75 -2.03 6.99
N TYR A 85 1.38 -2.51 8.07
CA TYR A 85 1.50 -3.94 8.36
C TYR A 85 1.44 -4.29 9.85
N LEU A 86 1.77 -3.35 10.76
CA LEU A 86 1.90 -3.66 12.17
C LEU A 86 0.53 -3.81 12.85
N ASP A 87 0.52 -4.62 13.87
CA ASP A 87 -0.68 -4.97 14.63
C ASP A 87 -1.18 -3.78 15.48
N ILE A 88 -2.35 -3.27 15.13
CA ILE A 88 -3.05 -2.19 15.85
C ILE A 88 -3.49 -2.66 17.24
N GLU A 89 -3.83 -3.95 17.42
CA GLU A 89 -4.19 -4.50 18.73
C GLU A 89 -3.02 -4.38 19.71
N ALA A 90 -1.82 -4.77 19.25
CA ALA A 90 -0.60 -4.68 20.05
C ALA A 90 -0.23 -3.21 20.41
N MET A 91 -0.59 -2.24 19.57
CA MET A 91 -0.44 -0.82 19.91
C MET A 91 -1.47 -0.38 20.97
N ALA A 92 -2.71 -0.87 20.85
CA ALA A 92 -3.79 -0.55 21.77
C ALA A 92 -3.58 -1.12 23.19
N ASP A 93 -2.74 -2.15 23.35
CA ASP A 93 -2.38 -2.73 24.65
C ASP A 93 -1.54 -1.77 25.51
N GLU A 94 -0.87 -0.80 24.92
CA GLU A 94 0.05 0.13 25.60
C GLU A 94 -0.60 1.46 26.01
N VAL A 95 -1.90 1.65 25.73
CA VAL A 95 -2.63 2.87 26.08
C VAL A 95 -3.75 2.62 27.08
N ASN A 96 -4.09 3.60 27.95
CA ASN A 96 -5.17 3.48 28.92
C ASN A 96 -6.57 3.60 28.30
N ARG A 97 -6.66 4.10 27.07
CA ARG A 97 -7.90 4.28 26.30
C ARG A 97 -7.86 3.59 24.93
N PRO A 98 -7.74 2.26 24.91
CA PRO A 98 -7.65 1.49 23.68
C PRO A 98 -8.86 1.62 22.75
N ASN A 99 -10.00 2.04 23.30
CA ASN A 99 -11.22 2.32 22.53
C ASN A 99 -11.10 3.56 21.63
N GLN A 100 -10.13 4.44 21.88
CA GLN A 100 -9.83 5.63 21.07
C GLN A 100 -8.60 5.44 20.17
N LEU A 101 -8.11 4.22 19.99
CA LEU A 101 -7.02 3.92 19.07
C LEU A 101 -7.53 3.19 17.82
N VAL A 102 -7.05 3.61 16.65
CA VAL A 102 -7.50 3.14 15.33
C VAL A 102 -6.34 3.17 14.34
N GLY A 103 -6.39 2.39 13.28
CA GLY A 103 -5.49 2.56 12.14
C GLY A 103 -6.06 3.56 11.13
N MET A 104 -5.21 4.41 10.56
CA MET A 104 -5.51 5.26 9.41
C MET A 104 -4.43 5.06 8.36
N HIS A 105 -4.56 3.99 7.57
CA HIS A 105 -3.58 3.63 6.56
C HIS A 105 -3.81 4.43 5.26
N PHE A 106 -2.97 5.43 5.03
CA PHE A 106 -2.97 6.26 3.83
C PHE A 106 -2.08 5.65 2.75
N PHE A 107 -2.59 5.61 1.53
CA PHE A 107 -1.82 5.16 0.37
C PHE A 107 -0.90 6.28 -0.14
N SER A 108 0.32 5.91 -0.51
CA SER A 108 1.34 6.86 -0.96
C SER A 108 1.20 7.17 -2.47
N PRO A 109 1.28 8.44 -2.88
CA PRO A 109 1.40 9.66 -2.08
C PRO A 109 0.06 10.07 -1.44
N ALA A 110 0.04 10.27 -0.13
CA ALA A 110 -1.19 10.48 0.63
C ALA A 110 -2.05 11.68 0.18
N ASN A 111 -1.44 12.69 -0.44
CA ASN A 111 -2.15 13.86 -0.99
C ASN A 111 -2.78 13.61 -2.37
N ILE A 112 -2.53 12.48 -3.00
CA ILE A 112 -3.02 12.12 -4.35
C ILE A 112 -3.94 10.90 -4.27
N MET A 113 -3.49 9.83 -3.62
CA MET A 113 -4.23 8.57 -3.54
C MET A 113 -5.52 8.74 -2.76
N PRO A 114 -6.67 8.39 -3.33
CA PRO A 114 -7.96 8.64 -2.69
C PRO A 114 -8.30 7.65 -1.57
N LEU A 115 -7.73 6.43 -1.58
CA LEU A 115 -8.05 5.40 -0.60
C LEU A 115 -7.51 5.71 0.80
N LEU A 116 -8.32 5.41 1.81
CA LEU A 116 -7.95 5.34 3.22
C LEU A 116 -8.53 4.06 3.83
N GLU A 117 -7.70 3.16 4.33
CA GLU A 117 -8.17 2.06 5.17
C GLU A 117 -8.23 2.52 6.63
N VAL A 118 -9.42 2.51 7.19
CA VAL A 118 -9.66 2.75 8.62
C VAL A 118 -9.65 1.39 9.31
N VAL A 119 -8.56 1.08 10.02
CA VAL A 119 -8.34 -0.24 10.62
C VAL A 119 -8.89 -0.27 12.03
N GLN A 120 -10.00 -0.96 12.22
CA GLN A 120 -10.70 -1.08 13.48
C GLN A 120 -10.12 -2.23 14.31
N ALA A 121 -9.49 -1.90 15.44
CA ALA A 121 -9.13 -2.88 16.45
C ALA A 121 -10.38 -3.35 17.22
N ARG A 122 -10.32 -4.51 17.88
CA ARG A 122 -11.46 -5.08 18.62
C ARG A 122 -12.00 -4.14 19.71
N ARG A 123 -11.12 -3.32 20.29
CA ARG A 123 -11.49 -2.36 21.34
C ARG A 123 -11.84 -0.97 20.82
N THR A 124 -11.58 -0.67 19.55
CA THR A 124 -11.97 0.62 18.96
C THR A 124 -13.48 0.78 18.99
N ASP A 125 -13.97 1.82 19.63
CA ASP A 125 -15.39 2.06 19.76
C ASP A 125 -16.01 2.71 18.50
N ASN A 126 -17.34 2.62 18.41
CA ASN A 126 -18.08 3.17 17.27
C ASN A 126 -18.00 4.70 17.17
N ALA A 127 -17.81 5.40 18.28
CA ALA A 127 -17.67 6.85 18.30
C ALA A 127 -16.35 7.28 17.66
N THR A 128 -15.26 6.60 18.00
CA THR A 128 -13.93 6.76 17.39
C THR A 128 -13.98 6.45 15.90
N LEU A 129 -14.58 5.32 15.52
CA LEU A 129 -14.72 4.94 14.12
C LEU A 129 -15.51 5.98 13.33
N ALA A 130 -16.67 6.43 13.85
CA ALA A 130 -17.50 7.44 13.21
C ALA A 130 -16.76 8.78 13.04
N ALA A 131 -16.02 9.23 14.07
CA ALA A 131 -15.23 10.45 14.01
C ALA A 131 -14.15 10.39 12.92
N VAL A 132 -13.41 9.28 12.84
CA VAL A 132 -12.36 9.09 11.82
C VAL A 132 -12.95 8.99 10.41
N MET A 133 -14.09 8.31 10.24
CA MET A 133 -14.81 8.28 8.96
C MET A 133 -15.30 9.68 8.54
N ALA A 134 -15.74 10.52 9.50
CA ALA A 134 -16.09 11.91 9.23
C ALA A 134 -14.87 12.73 8.80
N VAL A 135 -13.72 12.56 9.47
CA VAL A 135 -12.44 13.18 9.05
C VAL A 135 -12.06 12.75 7.64
N ALA A 136 -12.13 11.47 7.32
CA ALA A 136 -11.84 10.94 5.99
C ALA A 136 -12.66 11.65 4.89
N LYS A 137 -13.95 11.85 5.13
CA LYS A 137 -14.84 12.59 4.24
C LYS A 137 -14.41 14.04 4.05
N VAL A 138 -14.05 14.74 5.14
CA VAL A 138 -13.59 16.15 5.10
C VAL A 138 -12.31 16.30 4.29
N ILE A 139 -11.38 15.35 4.40
CA ILE A 139 -10.12 15.36 3.65
C ILE A 139 -10.21 14.70 2.27
N ASN A 140 -11.44 14.46 1.77
CA ASN A 140 -11.70 13.90 0.44
C ASN A 140 -11.09 12.50 0.22
N LYS A 141 -11.16 11.63 1.23
CA LYS A 141 -10.77 10.22 1.09
C LYS A 141 -11.99 9.32 0.89
N THR A 142 -11.82 8.32 0.06
CA THR A 142 -12.70 7.15 0.01
C THR A 142 -12.23 6.21 1.11
N ALA A 143 -12.95 6.20 2.23
CA ALA A 143 -12.59 5.38 3.38
C ALA A 143 -13.37 4.06 3.35
N ILE A 144 -12.66 2.97 3.65
CA ILE A 144 -13.21 1.64 3.92
C ILE A 144 -12.79 1.21 5.32
N VAL A 145 -13.60 0.37 5.96
CA VAL A 145 -13.29 -0.18 7.28
C VAL A 145 -12.63 -1.55 7.11
N ALA A 146 -11.47 -1.73 7.72
CA ALA A 146 -10.73 -2.98 7.73
C ALA A 146 -10.59 -3.52 9.15
N GLY A 147 -10.65 -4.83 9.31
CA GLY A 147 -10.20 -5.52 10.52
C GLY A 147 -8.67 -5.58 10.60
N VAL A 148 -8.15 -6.01 11.77
CA VAL A 148 -6.71 -6.14 11.98
C VAL A 148 -6.20 -7.46 11.41
N CYS A 149 -5.33 -7.38 10.42
CA CYS A 149 -4.49 -8.48 9.93
C CYS A 149 -3.23 -7.92 9.28
N TYR A 150 -2.28 -8.77 8.95
CA TYR A 150 -1.07 -8.35 8.23
C TYR A 150 -1.43 -7.83 6.83
N GLY A 151 -1.16 -6.53 6.59
CA GLY A 151 -1.43 -5.86 5.31
C GLY A 151 -2.89 -5.45 5.08
N PHE A 152 -3.75 -5.57 6.11
CA PHE A 152 -5.17 -5.21 6.10
C PHE A 152 -5.93 -5.79 4.89
N ILE A 153 -6.79 -5.05 4.22
CA ILE A 153 -7.49 -5.51 3.01
C ILE A 153 -6.55 -5.41 1.80
N GLY A 154 -6.05 -4.21 1.54
CA GLY A 154 -5.40 -3.90 0.28
C GLY A 154 -4.05 -4.59 0.10
N ASN A 155 -3.11 -4.39 1.03
CA ASN A 155 -1.77 -4.98 0.93
C ASN A 155 -1.80 -6.51 1.04
N ARG A 156 -2.71 -7.08 1.83
CA ARG A 156 -2.88 -8.53 1.95
C ARG A 156 -3.25 -9.13 0.59
N ILE A 157 -4.29 -8.61 -0.05
CA ILE A 157 -4.73 -9.10 -1.38
C ILE A 157 -3.70 -8.79 -2.45
N TYR A 158 -3.12 -7.57 -2.44
CA TYR A 158 -2.11 -7.17 -3.42
C TYR A 158 -0.84 -8.04 -3.36
N SER A 159 -0.49 -8.56 -2.18
CA SER A 159 0.62 -9.51 -2.05
C SER A 159 0.40 -10.80 -2.86
N LYS A 160 -0.85 -11.27 -2.97
CA LYS A 160 -1.21 -12.45 -3.78
C LYS A 160 -1.19 -12.15 -5.27
N TYR A 161 -1.64 -10.95 -5.64
CA TYR A 161 -1.52 -10.46 -7.01
C TYR A 161 -0.06 -10.42 -7.48
N LEU A 162 0.84 -9.85 -6.68
CA LEU A 162 2.28 -9.83 -6.99
C LEU A 162 2.90 -11.23 -6.99
N ARG A 163 2.49 -12.10 -6.05
CA ARG A 163 2.94 -13.48 -6.04
C ARG A 163 2.58 -14.17 -7.35
N GLU A 164 1.35 -14.03 -7.82
CA GLU A 164 0.88 -14.65 -9.05
C GLU A 164 1.60 -14.09 -10.29
N ALA A 165 1.85 -12.76 -10.31
CA ALA A 165 2.67 -12.16 -11.36
C ALA A 165 4.09 -12.78 -11.42
N ASN A 166 4.74 -12.99 -10.27
CA ASN A 166 6.03 -13.65 -10.19
C ASN A 166 5.97 -15.13 -10.62
N LEU A 167 4.89 -15.84 -10.31
CA LEU A 167 4.68 -17.21 -10.79
C LEU A 167 4.52 -17.24 -12.31
N CYS A 168 3.70 -16.37 -12.89
CA CYS A 168 3.62 -16.26 -14.35
C CYS A 168 4.98 -15.98 -14.98
N LEU A 169 5.79 -15.11 -14.37
CA LEU A 169 7.13 -14.77 -14.84
C LEU A 169 8.05 -15.99 -14.83
N ILE A 170 8.14 -16.73 -13.72
CA ILE A 170 9.04 -17.89 -13.60
C ILE A 170 8.56 -19.09 -14.43
N GLU A 171 7.26 -19.20 -14.69
CA GLU A 171 6.63 -20.29 -15.44
C GLU A 171 6.64 -20.10 -16.96
N GLY A 172 6.96 -18.90 -17.47
CA GLY A 172 7.15 -18.75 -18.93
C GLY A 172 6.85 -17.39 -19.53
N ALA A 173 6.13 -16.50 -18.84
CA ALA A 173 5.92 -15.14 -19.29
C ALA A 173 7.20 -14.30 -19.23
N SER A 174 7.22 -13.14 -19.92
CA SER A 174 8.23 -12.11 -19.72
C SER A 174 7.70 -10.98 -18.82
N VAL A 175 8.62 -10.18 -18.25
CA VAL A 175 8.27 -8.98 -17.45
C VAL A 175 7.36 -8.05 -18.26
N GLU A 176 7.72 -7.77 -19.51
CA GLU A 176 6.96 -6.91 -20.39
C GLU A 176 5.58 -7.50 -20.74
N GLN A 177 5.50 -8.82 -20.97
CA GLN A 177 4.24 -9.48 -21.28
C GLN A 177 3.23 -9.36 -20.14
N VAL A 178 3.63 -9.66 -18.90
CA VAL A 178 2.75 -9.57 -17.73
C VAL A 178 2.27 -8.13 -17.52
N ASP A 179 3.19 -7.17 -17.61
CA ASP A 179 2.81 -5.75 -17.45
C ASP A 179 1.89 -5.26 -18.56
N ARG A 180 2.14 -5.66 -19.81
CA ARG A 180 1.28 -5.33 -20.95
C ARG A 180 -0.10 -5.96 -20.81
N ALA A 181 -0.19 -7.25 -20.51
CA ALA A 181 -1.47 -7.95 -20.36
C ALA A 181 -2.36 -7.25 -19.31
N MET A 182 -1.79 -6.86 -18.18
CA MET A 182 -2.53 -6.16 -17.14
C MET A 182 -2.88 -4.72 -17.52
N PHE A 183 -2.01 -4.02 -18.24
CA PHE A 183 -2.30 -2.70 -18.75
C PHE A 183 -3.43 -2.71 -19.80
N GLU A 184 -3.42 -3.67 -20.73
CA GLU A 184 -4.46 -3.86 -21.74
C GLU A 184 -5.80 -4.33 -21.13
N PHE A 185 -5.74 -5.07 -20.00
CA PHE A 185 -6.93 -5.35 -19.18
C PHE A 185 -7.55 -4.07 -18.62
N GLY A 186 -6.76 -3.00 -18.46
CA GLY A 186 -7.20 -1.68 -17.99
C GLY A 186 -6.63 -1.25 -16.64
N MET A 187 -5.69 -2.01 -16.07
CA MET A 187 -4.96 -1.56 -14.88
C MET A 187 -4.17 -0.29 -15.18
N ALA A 188 -4.08 0.62 -14.22
CA ALA A 188 -3.33 1.86 -14.39
C ALA A 188 -1.85 1.64 -14.73
N MET A 189 -1.26 0.56 -14.22
CA MET A 189 0.11 0.10 -14.48
C MET A 189 0.17 -1.42 -14.33
N GLY A 190 1.15 -2.05 -14.99
CA GLY A 190 1.44 -3.46 -14.76
C GLY A 190 2.15 -3.69 -13.42
N PRO A 191 2.09 -4.93 -12.87
CA PRO A 191 2.56 -5.25 -11.52
C PRO A 191 4.05 -4.97 -11.29
N PHE A 192 4.89 -5.26 -12.26
CA PHE A 192 6.34 -5.06 -12.14
C PHE A 192 6.73 -3.58 -12.23
N SER A 193 6.02 -2.81 -13.06
CA SER A 193 6.16 -1.35 -13.10
C SER A 193 5.74 -0.69 -11.79
N VAL A 194 4.68 -1.16 -11.14
CA VAL A 194 4.24 -0.69 -9.81
C VAL A 194 5.28 -1.07 -8.75
N ALA A 195 5.80 -2.31 -8.80
CA ALA A 195 6.83 -2.75 -7.85
C ALA A 195 8.12 -1.90 -7.97
N ASP A 196 8.56 -1.58 -9.19
CA ASP A 196 9.71 -0.71 -9.43
C ASP A 196 9.47 0.74 -8.99
N LEU A 197 8.25 1.25 -9.15
CA LEU A 197 7.86 2.60 -8.70
C LEU A 197 7.85 2.69 -7.17
N ALA A 198 7.28 1.70 -6.49
CA ALA A 198 7.20 1.64 -5.03
C ALA A 198 8.56 1.41 -4.40
N GLY A 199 9.38 0.59 -5.01
CA GLY A 199 10.68 0.13 -4.53
C GLY A 199 10.63 -1.28 -3.99
N LEU A 200 11.41 -2.17 -4.61
CA LEU A 200 11.45 -3.60 -4.30
C LEU A 200 11.91 -3.92 -2.87
N ASP A 201 12.71 -3.04 -2.27
CA ASP A 201 13.17 -3.16 -0.88
C ASP A 201 12.03 -3.10 0.14
N ILE A 202 10.89 -2.46 -0.17
CA ILE A 202 9.72 -2.42 0.70
C ILE A 202 9.15 -3.83 0.85
N GLY A 203 8.87 -4.50 -0.26
CA GLY A 203 8.40 -5.88 -0.25
C GLY A 203 9.42 -6.88 0.32
N TYR A 204 10.71 -6.66 0.04
CA TYR A 204 11.79 -7.46 0.61
C TYR A 204 11.82 -7.39 2.14
N LYS A 205 11.81 -6.16 2.70
CA LYS A 205 11.77 -5.94 4.16
C LYS A 205 10.51 -6.52 4.80
N ALA A 206 9.35 -6.34 4.17
CA ALA A 206 8.10 -6.91 4.64
C ALA A 206 8.18 -8.44 4.73
N ARG A 207 8.75 -9.12 3.74
CA ARG A 207 8.97 -10.58 3.76
C ARG A 207 9.90 -11.04 4.87
N GLN A 208 10.88 -10.24 5.28
CA GLN A 208 11.80 -10.58 6.38
C GLN A 208 11.10 -10.64 7.75
N THR A 209 9.92 -10.05 7.89
CA THR A 209 9.14 -10.08 9.13
C THR A 209 8.14 -11.25 9.19
N LEU A 210 7.96 -11.98 8.10
CA LEU A 210 7.01 -13.09 8.00
C LEU A 210 7.65 -14.42 8.41
N SER A 211 6.83 -15.31 8.95
CA SER A 211 7.24 -16.71 9.20
C SER A 211 7.41 -17.46 7.86
N ALA A 212 8.18 -18.55 7.87
CA ALA A 212 8.35 -19.39 6.70
C ALA A 212 7.01 -19.94 6.17
N GLU A 213 6.06 -20.23 7.06
CA GLU A 213 4.71 -20.66 6.69
C GLU A 213 3.94 -19.57 5.96
N ALA A 214 3.97 -18.33 6.45
CA ALA A 214 3.30 -17.17 5.81
C ALA A 214 3.94 -16.79 4.47
N LEU A 215 5.25 -16.96 4.31
CA LEU A 215 5.98 -16.75 3.06
C LEU A 215 5.62 -17.79 2.00
N GLY A 216 5.45 -19.04 2.40
CA GLY A 216 5.26 -20.16 1.49
C GLY A 216 6.50 -20.50 0.65
N ALA A 217 6.32 -21.07 -0.53
CA ALA A 217 7.42 -21.55 -1.38
C ALA A 217 8.30 -20.39 -1.91
N THR A 218 9.61 -20.63 -1.96
CA THR A 218 10.63 -19.65 -2.41
C THR A 218 10.39 -19.13 -3.82
N LYS A 219 9.85 -19.98 -4.71
CA LYS A 219 9.49 -19.59 -6.09
C LYS A 219 8.57 -18.36 -6.17
N ASN A 220 7.75 -18.12 -5.12
CA ASN A 220 6.82 -17.00 -5.08
C ASN A 220 7.51 -15.62 -5.04
N TYR A 221 8.75 -15.56 -4.56
CA TYR A 221 9.48 -14.31 -4.33
C TYR A 221 10.99 -14.38 -4.65
N ARG A 222 11.45 -15.46 -5.28
CA ARG A 222 12.88 -15.67 -5.60
C ARG A 222 13.42 -14.54 -6.48
N VAL A 223 12.73 -14.23 -7.57
CA VAL A 223 13.17 -13.19 -8.52
C VAL A 223 13.21 -11.80 -7.88
N PRO A 224 12.13 -11.30 -7.22
CA PRO A 224 12.20 -9.98 -6.59
C PRO A 224 13.22 -9.89 -5.44
N ASN A 225 13.50 -10.98 -4.73
CA ASN A 225 14.56 -11.00 -3.72
C ASN A 225 15.95 -10.88 -4.36
N LEU A 226 16.20 -11.65 -5.43
CA LEU A 226 17.46 -11.58 -6.17
C LEU A 226 17.71 -10.17 -6.70
N LEU A 227 16.70 -9.51 -7.27
CA LEU A 227 16.84 -8.12 -7.73
C LEU A 227 17.31 -7.18 -6.61
N VAL A 228 16.73 -7.28 -5.42
CA VAL A 228 17.14 -6.47 -4.26
C VAL A 228 18.57 -6.79 -3.85
N GLU A 229 18.97 -8.05 -3.79
CA GLU A 229 20.32 -8.51 -3.46
C GLU A 229 21.36 -7.99 -4.48
N GLN A 230 20.96 -7.79 -5.73
CA GLN A 230 21.76 -7.16 -6.78
C GLN A 230 21.73 -5.61 -6.74
N GLY A 231 21.14 -5.00 -5.71
CA GLY A 231 21.02 -3.56 -5.56
C GLY A 231 19.99 -2.89 -6.48
N ARG A 232 19.15 -3.67 -7.15
CA ARG A 232 18.12 -3.19 -8.06
C ARG A 232 16.83 -2.95 -7.29
N LEU A 233 16.66 -1.72 -6.80
CA LEU A 233 15.53 -1.37 -5.92
C LEU A 233 14.38 -0.67 -6.67
N GLY A 234 14.38 -0.70 -7.99
CA GLY A 234 13.41 -0.04 -8.85
C GLY A 234 13.87 1.34 -9.34
N GLN A 235 12.91 2.23 -9.63
CA GLN A 235 13.20 3.55 -10.23
C GLN A 235 14.21 4.38 -9.41
N LYS A 236 14.16 4.30 -8.08
CA LYS A 236 15.05 5.07 -7.19
C LYS A 236 16.54 4.72 -7.32
N THR A 237 16.87 3.55 -7.86
CA THR A 237 18.23 3.12 -8.15
C THR A 237 18.51 3.01 -9.65
N GLY A 238 17.56 3.44 -10.50
CA GLY A 238 17.66 3.37 -11.96
C GLY A 238 17.44 1.96 -12.53
N ALA A 239 17.20 0.96 -11.69
CA ALA A 239 16.94 -0.41 -12.12
C ALA A 239 16.13 -1.20 -11.09
N GLY A 240 15.23 -2.03 -11.57
CA GLY A 240 14.44 -3.03 -10.86
C GLY A 240 14.16 -4.19 -11.80
N PHE A 241 12.90 -4.52 -12.05
CA PHE A 241 12.48 -5.40 -13.15
C PHE A 241 12.79 -4.80 -14.51
N TYR A 242 12.76 -3.47 -14.60
CA TYR A 242 13.17 -2.71 -15.77
C TYR A 242 14.45 -1.93 -15.48
N ARG A 243 15.06 -1.41 -16.54
CA ARG A 243 16.06 -0.35 -16.47
C ARG A 243 15.39 0.99 -16.75
N TYR A 244 15.85 2.05 -16.12
CA TYR A 244 15.31 3.39 -16.27
C TYR A 244 16.40 4.34 -16.76
N ASP A 245 16.15 5.00 -17.90
CA ASP A 245 17.05 6.03 -18.40
C ASP A 245 17.13 7.20 -17.41
N ALA A 246 18.34 7.56 -17.01
CA ALA A 246 18.59 8.56 -15.97
C ALA A 246 18.12 9.97 -16.35
N THR A 247 18.04 10.26 -17.66
CA THR A 247 17.69 11.58 -18.18
C THR A 247 16.19 11.73 -18.42
N THR A 248 15.58 10.71 -19.05
CA THR A 248 14.19 10.76 -19.49
C THR A 248 13.25 10.04 -18.52
N GLY A 249 13.77 9.18 -17.64
CA GLY A 249 12.98 8.29 -16.79
C GLY A 249 12.25 7.19 -17.56
N LYS A 250 12.51 7.04 -18.86
CA LYS A 250 11.87 6.02 -19.69
C LYS A 250 12.35 4.62 -19.27
N ARG A 251 11.39 3.71 -19.09
CA ARG A 251 11.70 2.30 -18.79
C ARG A 251 12.12 1.55 -20.05
N GLU A 252 13.03 0.62 -19.88
CA GLU A 252 13.53 -0.27 -20.93
C GLU A 252 13.56 -1.70 -20.41
N VAL A 253 13.29 -2.66 -21.27
CA VAL A 253 13.44 -4.09 -20.95
C VAL A 253 14.92 -4.38 -20.68
N ASP A 254 15.19 -5.22 -19.70
CA ASP A 254 16.53 -5.60 -19.31
C ASP A 254 16.69 -7.13 -19.49
N GLU A 255 17.44 -7.53 -20.51
CA GLU A 255 17.69 -8.95 -20.82
C GLU A 255 18.33 -9.69 -19.64
N GLN A 256 19.15 -9.02 -18.83
CA GLN A 256 19.76 -9.62 -17.65
C GLN A 256 18.71 -10.12 -16.64
N VAL A 257 17.58 -9.42 -16.53
CA VAL A 257 16.49 -9.87 -15.64
C VAL A 257 15.89 -11.18 -16.13
N MET A 258 15.73 -11.34 -17.46
CA MET A 258 15.21 -12.58 -18.02
C MET A 258 16.16 -13.76 -17.85
N ILE A 259 17.48 -13.53 -17.92
CA ILE A 259 18.49 -14.56 -17.60
C ILE A 259 18.31 -15.03 -16.14
N TRP A 260 18.19 -14.11 -15.20
CA TRP A 260 17.95 -14.45 -13.78
C TRP A 260 16.61 -15.14 -13.54
N VAL A 261 15.58 -14.82 -14.33
CA VAL A 261 14.28 -15.51 -14.27
C VAL A 261 14.43 -16.97 -14.74
N GLU A 262 15.19 -17.22 -15.80
CA GLU A 262 15.47 -18.56 -16.32
C GLU A 262 16.29 -19.39 -15.32
N GLU A 263 17.34 -18.81 -14.76
CA GLU A 263 18.14 -19.44 -13.70
C GLU A 263 17.28 -19.75 -12.45
N ALA A 264 16.36 -18.86 -12.10
CA ALA A 264 15.44 -19.07 -10.99
C ALA A 264 14.45 -20.20 -11.27
N ALA A 265 13.94 -20.30 -12.50
CA ALA A 265 13.04 -21.38 -12.91
C ALA A 265 13.75 -22.75 -12.87
N GLU A 266 14.98 -22.81 -13.39
CA GLU A 266 15.80 -24.03 -13.35
C GLU A 266 16.08 -24.48 -11.90
N ALA A 267 16.46 -23.53 -11.02
CA ALA A 267 16.73 -23.81 -9.62
C ALA A 267 15.51 -24.32 -8.82
N GLU A 268 14.30 -23.95 -9.26
CA GLU A 268 13.03 -24.41 -8.68
C GLU A 268 12.46 -25.66 -9.42
N GLY A 269 13.17 -26.18 -10.43
CA GLY A 269 12.73 -27.32 -11.25
C GLY A 269 11.50 -27.03 -12.12
N ILE A 270 11.29 -25.75 -12.47
CA ILE A 270 10.14 -25.30 -13.27
C ILE A 270 10.51 -25.35 -14.75
N GLN A 271 9.78 -26.13 -15.53
CA GLN A 271 9.86 -26.11 -16.98
C GLN A 271 9.03 -24.93 -17.50
N ARG A 272 9.69 -23.91 -18.03
CA ARG A 272 9.04 -22.75 -18.60
C ARG A 272 8.29 -23.10 -19.88
N SER A 273 7.06 -22.58 -20.03
CA SER A 273 6.25 -22.71 -21.24
C SER A 273 5.52 -21.40 -21.56
N PRO A 274 5.37 -21.03 -22.84
CA PRO A 274 4.61 -19.86 -23.22
C PRO A 274 3.18 -19.91 -22.66
N MET A 275 2.68 -18.76 -22.21
CA MET A 275 1.28 -18.60 -21.80
C MET A 275 0.63 -17.43 -22.52
N SER A 276 -0.69 -17.45 -22.67
CA SER A 276 -1.42 -16.36 -23.30
C SER A 276 -1.63 -15.19 -22.34
N ASP A 277 -1.87 -14.00 -22.90
CA ASP A 277 -2.18 -12.80 -22.11
C ASP A 277 -3.50 -12.99 -21.33
N GLU A 278 -4.48 -13.71 -21.89
CA GLU A 278 -5.73 -14.08 -21.20
C GLU A 278 -5.45 -14.94 -19.97
N THR A 279 -4.56 -15.92 -20.07
CA THR A 279 -4.15 -16.77 -18.94
C THR A 279 -3.51 -15.94 -17.85
N ILE A 280 -2.65 -14.98 -18.18
CA ILE A 280 -2.02 -14.07 -17.22
C ILE A 280 -3.09 -13.26 -16.49
N VAL A 281 -4.02 -12.63 -17.22
CA VAL A 281 -5.11 -11.84 -16.65
C VAL A 281 -5.98 -12.69 -15.72
N GLN A 282 -6.42 -13.85 -16.18
CA GLN A 282 -7.26 -14.76 -15.38
C GLN A 282 -6.57 -15.16 -14.07
N ARG A 283 -5.29 -15.51 -14.13
CA ARG A 283 -4.51 -15.90 -12.94
C ARG A 283 -4.36 -14.75 -11.95
N LEU A 284 -3.97 -13.58 -12.41
CA LEU A 284 -3.73 -12.44 -11.52
C LEU A 284 -5.02 -11.93 -10.90
N ILE A 285 -6.09 -11.79 -11.69
CA ILE A 285 -7.39 -11.33 -11.17
C ILE A 285 -8.06 -12.42 -10.33
N GLY A 286 -7.92 -13.69 -10.70
CA GLY A 286 -8.37 -14.83 -9.90
C GLY A 286 -7.72 -14.82 -8.51
N ALA A 287 -6.40 -14.65 -8.43
CA ALA A 287 -5.67 -14.57 -7.16
C ALA A 287 -6.15 -13.40 -6.27
N VAL A 288 -6.54 -12.27 -6.87
CA VAL A 288 -7.13 -11.14 -6.15
C VAL A 288 -8.50 -11.52 -5.57
N ALA A 289 -9.37 -12.14 -6.38
CA ALA A 289 -10.69 -12.53 -5.96
C ALA A 289 -10.67 -13.65 -4.90
N ASP A 290 -9.80 -14.63 -5.06
CA ASP A 290 -9.62 -15.73 -4.10
C ASP A 290 -9.20 -15.20 -2.73
N GLU A 291 -8.17 -14.36 -2.67
CA GLU A 291 -7.76 -13.75 -1.40
C GLU A 291 -8.80 -12.77 -0.88
N GLY A 292 -9.52 -12.06 -1.78
CA GLY A 292 -10.67 -11.21 -1.41
C GLY A 292 -11.75 -12.01 -0.68
N ASN A 293 -12.08 -13.20 -1.15
CA ASN A 293 -13.00 -14.11 -0.47
C ASN A 293 -12.46 -14.55 0.90
N GLN A 294 -11.15 -14.80 1.03
CA GLN A 294 -10.56 -15.11 2.34
C GLN A 294 -10.64 -13.92 3.30
N VAL A 295 -10.37 -12.72 2.82
CA VAL A 295 -10.48 -11.47 3.59
C VAL A 295 -11.90 -11.24 4.11
N LEU A 296 -12.94 -11.59 3.31
CA LEU A 296 -14.33 -11.58 3.72
C LEU A 296 -14.63 -12.65 4.77
N ASN A 297 -14.21 -13.90 4.53
CA ASN A 297 -14.43 -15.02 5.42
C ASN A 297 -13.77 -14.81 6.80
N ASP A 298 -12.61 -14.15 6.82
CA ASP A 298 -11.88 -13.79 8.04
C ASP A 298 -12.49 -12.57 8.77
N GLY A 299 -13.52 -11.93 8.18
CA GLY A 299 -14.15 -10.72 8.73
C GLY A 299 -13.28 -9.48 8.69
N ILE A 300 -12.25 -9.45 7.84
CA ILE A 300 -11.33 -8.31 7.68
C ILE A 300 -11.98 -7.22 6.82
N ALA A 301 -12.70 -7.57 5.75
CA ALA A 301 -13.56 -6.66 5.02
C ALA A 301 -15.03 -6.91 5.39
N GLN A 302 -15.84 -5.84 5.40
CA GLN A 302 -17.27 -5.94 5.71
C GLN A 302 -18.09 -6.39 4.51
N SER A 303 -17.63 -6.08 3.30
CA SER A 303 -18.32 -6.43 2.05
C SER A 303 -17.34 -6.59 0.88
N ALA A 304 -17.78 -7.29 -0.17
CA ALA A 304 -17.06 -7.37 -1.43
C ALA A 304 -16.84 -5.98 -2.05
N SER A 305 -17.76 -5.06 -1.86
CA SER A 305 -17.64 -3.68 -2.35
C SER A 305 -16.50 -2.91 -1.70
N ASP A 306 -16.15 -3.17 -0.44
CA ASP A 306 -14.99 -2.55 0.21
C ASP A 306 -13.69 -2.99 -0.47
N ILE A 307 -13.60 -4.27 -0.88
CA ILE A 307 -12.47 -4.80 -1.64
C ILE A 307 -12.41 -4.17 -3.03
N ASP A 308 -13.56 -4.06 -3.71
CA ASP A 308 -13.65 -3.41 -5.02
C ASP A 308 -13.17 -1.95 -4.93
N LEU A 309 -13.62 -1.20 -3.93
CA LEU A 309 -13.18 0.18 -3.68
C LEU A 309 -11.69 0.27 -3.35
N ALA A 310 -11.16 -0.68 -2.55
CA ALA A 310 -9.74 -0.74 -2.25
C ALA A 310 -8.90 -0.86 -3.52
N PHE A 311 -9.31 -1.74 -4.42
CA PHE A 311 -8.56 -1.98 -5.66
C PHE A 311 -8.70 -0.84 -6.68
N ILE A 312 -9.91 -0.27 -6.82
CA ILE A 312 -10.15 0.88 -7.72
C ILE A 312 -9.34 2.10 -7.26
N PHE A 313 -9.39 2.45 -5.97
CA PHE A 313 -8.83 3.69 -5.47
C PHE A 313 -7.41 3.57 -4.90
N GLY A 314 -6.95 2.35 -4.60
CA GLY A 314 -5.62 2.09 -4.06
C GLY A 314 -4.64 1.45 -5.05
N TYR A 315 -5.13 0.60 -5.94
CA TYR A 315 -4.26 -0.23 -6.81
C TYR A 315 -4.50 -0.04 -8.31
N GLY A 316 -5.38 0.92 -8.68
CA GLY A 316 -5.59 1.30 -10.07
C GLY A 316 -6.36 0.28 -10.90
N PHE A 317 -7.23 -0.53 -10.26
CA PHE A 317 -8.16 -1.40 -10.97
C PHE A 317 -9.12 -0.55 -11.80
N PRO A 318 -9.46 -0.96 -13.05
CA PRO A 318 -10.32 -0.17 -13.92
C PRO A 318 -11.75 -0.05 -13.37
N ALA A 319 -12.14 1.16 -12.98
CA ALA A 319 -13.43 1.43 -12.35
C ALA A 319 -14.64 1.02 -13.20
N TYR A 320 -14.51 1.08 -14.54
CA TYR A 320 -15.59 0.65 -15.47
C TYR A 320 -15.87 -0.85 -15.45
N ARG A 321 -14.99 -1.65 -14.82
CA ARG A 321 -15.18 -3.08 -14.58
C ARG A 321 -15.81 -3.39 -13.22
N GLY A 322 -16.05 -2.37 -12.37
CA GLY A 322 -16.76 -2.49 -11.10
C GLY A 322 -15.94 -2.96 -9.91
N GLY A 323 -14.67 -3.34 -10.11
CA GLY A 323 -13.78 -3.90 -9.10
C GLY A 323 -13.55 -5.41 -9.28
N PRO A 324 -12.54 -5.98 -8.60
CA PRO A 324 -12.13 -7.37 -8.84
C PRO A 324 -13.18 -8.39 -8.41
N MET A 325 -13.86 -8.17 -7.28
CA MET A 325 -14.87 -9.09 -6.76
C MET A 325 -16.12 -9.08 -7.66
N PHE A 326 -16.58 -7.89 -8.04
CA PHE A 326 -17.68 -7.72 -8.97
C PHE A 326 -17.37 -8.34 -10.34
N TYR A 327 -16.17 -8.06 -10.88
CA TYR A 327 -15.74 -8.55 -12.19
C TYR A 327 -15.77 -10.08 -12.28
N VAL A 328 -15.19 -10.78 -11.30
CA VAL A 328 -15.15 -12.25 -11.28
C VAL A 328 -16.55 -12.83 -11.12
N THR A 329 -17.41 -12.23 -10.27
CA THR A 329 -18.80 -12.68 -10.08
C THR A 329 -19.60 -12.57 -11.38
N GLN A 330 -19.40 -11.49 -12.17
CA GLN A 330 -20.10 -11.34 -13.46
C GLN A 330 -19.58 -12.33 -14.52
N ALA A 331 -18.27 -12.60 -14.54
CA ALA A 331 -17.68 -13.56 -15.46
C ALA A 331 -18.22 -14.99 -15.23
N THR A 332 -18.29 -15.43 -13.98
CA THR A 332 -18.84 -16.75 -13.61
C THR A 332 -20.35 -16.88 -13.81
N ALA A 333 -21.10 -15.78 -13.80
CA ALA A 333 -22.54 -15.79 -14.07
C ALA A 333 -22.88 -15.83 -15.58
N ALA A 334 -21.89 -15.55 -16.45
CA ALA A 334 -22.05 -15.53 -17.90
C ALA A 334 -21.66 -16.86 -18.58
N GLU A 335 -21.02 -17.77 -17.83
CA GLU A 335 -20.74 -19.16 -18.21
C GLU A 335 -21.88 -20.09 -17.83
#